data_ab393c7c7bbde53a242170ab8b95b701
#
_entry.id   ab393c7c7bbde53a242170ab8b95b701
#
_cell.length_a   1.000
_cell.length_b   1.000
_cell.length_c   1.000
_cell.angle_alpha   90.00
_cell.angle_beta   90.00
_cell.angle_gamma   90.00
#
_symmetry.space_group_name_H-M   'P 1'
#
loop_
_entity.id
_entity.type
_entity.pdbx_description
1 polymer ?
#
loop_
_entity_poly.entity_id
_entity_poly.type
_entity_poly.pdbx_seq_one_letter_code
_entity_poly.pdbx_strand_id
1 'polypeptide(L)'
;VHAMDYLRDKEGYEPEFVMLLQATSPVRRPGTIDRAIAQARETGVDSLVGTVPQTPFLWWTARDGHGPTADFEVDHRPRRQELTPDQFRYRETGSLYVTKPWVYRERNNRIGGNIGLFVMDEVEGIDIDGPLDLALAGKTLIEMRQQEGLA
;
A
#
# COMPACT_ATOMS: atom_id res chain seq x y z
N VAL A 1 -15.88 -10.22 -5.66
CA VAL A 1 -16.93 -11.08 -5.10
C VAL A 1 -17.08 -12.34 -5.95
N HIS A 2 -17.31 -12.24 -7.27
CA HIS A 2 -17.56 -13.39 -8.15
C HIS A 2 -16.58 -14.57 -7.97
N ALA A 3 -15.25 -14.32 -7.94
CA ALA A 3 -14.26 -15.38 -7.75
C ALA A 3 -14.39 -16.09 -6.38
N MET A 4 -14.68 -15.34 -5.31
CA MET A 4 -14.91 -15.91 -3.99
C MET A 4 -16.16 -16.78 -3.95
N ASP A 5 -17.24 -16.34 -4.62
CA ASP A 5 -18.47 -17.11 -4.69
C ASP A 5 -18.28 -18.39 -5.51
N TYR A 6 -17.54 -18.30 -6.61
CA TYR A 6 -17.17 -19.49 -7.39
C TYR A 6 -16.38 -20.52 -6.58
N LEU A 7 -15.34 -20.08 -5.85
CA LEU A 7 -14.53 -20.95 -5.00
C LEU A 7 -15.39 -21.62 -3.90
N ARG A 8 -16.25 -20.86 -3.24
CA ARG A 8 -17.16 -21.40 -2.23
C ARG A 8 -18.13 -22.42 -2.83
N ASP A 9 -18.79 -22.07 -3.94
CA ASP A 9 -19.90 -22.86 -4.50
C ASP A 9 -19.41 -24.09 -5.29
N LYS A 10 -18.20 -24.06 -5.86
CA LYS A 10 -17.65 -25.15 -6.67
C LYS A 10 -16.61 -25.99 -5.94
N GLU A 11 -15.86 -25.39 -5.03
CA GLU A 11 -14.72 -26.03 -4.38
C GLU A 11 -14.88 -26.15 -2.86
N GLY A 12 -15.94 -25.57 -2.29
CA GLY A 12 -16.16 -25.53 -0.83
C GLY A 12 -15.08 -24.74 -0.09
N TYR A 13 -14.37 -23.85 -0.80
CA TYR A 13 -13.25 -23.09 -0.27
C TYR A 13 -13.66 -21.66 0.10
N GLU A 14 -13.45 -21.29 1.36
CA GLU A 14 -13.58 -19.91 1.82
C GLU A 14 -12.21 -19.37 2.27
N PRO A 15 -11.68 -18.33 1.61
CA PRO A 15 -10.40 -17.73 1.99
C PRO A 15 -10.53 -16.96 3.30
N GLU A 16 -9.50 -17.02 4.15
CA GLU A 16 -9.37 -16.15 5.33
C GLU A 16 -9.20 -14.69 4.93
N PHE A 17 -8.37 -14.46 3.90
CA PHE A 17 -8.13 -13.16 3.31
C PHE A 17 -8.18 -13.24 1.79
N VAL A 18 -8.54 -12.13 1.17
CA VAL A 18 -8.37 -11.89 -0.26
C VAL A 18 -7.25 -10.89 -0.43
N MET A 19 -6.23 -11.24 -1.19
CA MET A 19 -5.14 -10.34 -1.52
C MET A 19 -5.33 -9.79 -2.92
N LEU A 20 -5.31 -8.46 -3.04
CA LEU A 20 -5.25 -7.78 -4.32
C LEU A 20 -3.82 -7.25 -4.54
N LEU A 21 -3.22 -7.66 -5.64
CA LEU A 21 -1.92 -7.19 -6.12
C LEU A 21 -2.13 -6.53 -7.48
N GLN A 22 -1.82 -5.24 -7.60
CA GLN A 22 -1.96 -4.55 -8.88
C GLN A 22 -0.76 -4.84 -9.78
N ALA A 23 -1.04 -5.10 -11.06
CA ALA A 23 -0.01 -5.38 -12.07
C ALA A 23 0.86 -4.14 -12.37
N THR A 24 0.31 -2.94 -12.14
CA THR A 24 1.02 -1.66 -12.28
C THR A 24 2.06 -1.42 -11.19
N SER A 25 2.07 -2.19 -10.11
CA SER A 25 3.04 -2.10 -9.02
C SER A 25 3.91 -3.37 -8.97
N PRO A 26 4.85 -3.54 -9.93
CA PRO A 26 5.55 -4.81 -10.13
C PRO A 26 6.72 -5.02 -9.16
N VAL A 27 7.22 -3.96 -8.52
CA VAL A 27 8.39 -4.05 -7.64
C VAL A 27 7.93 -4.56 -6.27
N ARG A 28 8.47 -5.73 -5.88
CA ARG A 28 8.17 -6.33 -4.58
C ARG A 28 9.36 -7.11 -4.08
N ARG A 29 9.74 -6.90 -2.82
CA ARG A 29 10.83 -7.65 -2.19
C ARG A 29 10.39 -9.06 -1.84
N PRO A 30 11.30 -10.02 -1.83
CA PRO A 30 11.03 -11.37 -1.31
C PRO A 30 10.45 -11.32 0.11
N GLY A 31 9.43 -12.13 0.37
CA GLY A 31 8.76 -12.24 1.66
C GLY A 31 7.80 -11.10 2.03
N THR A 32 7.63 -10.08 1.18
CA THR A 32 6.68 -8.97 1.44
C THR A 32 5.25 -9.49 1.60
N ILE A 33 4.83 -10.42 0.75
CA ILE A 33 3.49 -11.03 0.83
C ILE A 33 3.31 -11.76 2.17
N ASP A 34 4.27 -12.59 2.55
CA ASP A 34 4.18 -13.37 3.79
C ASP A 34 4.15 -12.48 5.02
N ARG A 35 4.97 -11.42 5.05
CA ARG A 35 4.94 -10.42 6.13
C ARG A 35 3.60 -9.70 6.22
N ALA A 36 3.00 -9.35 5.09
CA ALA A 36 1.70 -8.69 5.07
C ALA A 36 0.60 -9.60 5.61
N ILE A 37 0.57 -10.88 5.21
CA ILE A 37 -0.39 -11.86 5.74
C ILE A 37 -0.18 -12.07 7.25
N ALA A 38 1.08 -12.23 7.68
CA ALA A 38 1.42 -12.39 9.09
C ALA A 38 0.95 -11.19 9.92
N GLN A 39 1.23 -9.96 9.46
CA GLN A 39 0.77 -8.76 10.14
C GLN A 39 -0.76 -8.65 10.20
N ALA A 40 -1.46 -8.98 9.10
CA ALA A 40 -2.93 -8.96 9.10
C ALA A 40 -3.53 -9.92 10.12
N ARG A 41 -2.93 -11.11 10.28
CA ARG A 41 -3.34 -12.10 11.30
C ARG A 41 -3.04 -11.64 12.71
N GLU A 42 -1.83 -11.15 12.95
CA GLU A 42 -1.35 -10.70 14.26
C GLU A 42 -2.16 -9.51 14.79
N THR A 43 -2.43 -8.53 13.93
CA THR A 43 -3.16 -7.32 14.31
C THR A 43 -4.69 -7.49 14.31
N GLY A 44 -5.20 -8.55 13.67
CA GLY A 44 -6.62 -8.82 13.59
C GLY A 44 -7.44 -7.83 12.74
N VAL A 45 -6.76 -6.99 11.96
CA VAL A 45 -7.41 -5.99 11.08
C VAL A 45 -8.33 -6.63 10.05
N ASP A 46 -9.30 -5.87 9.56
CA ASP A 46 -10.20 -6.32 8.49
C ASP A 46 -9.66 -6.01 7.11
N SER A 47 -8.85 -4.97 7.02
CA SER A 47 -8.12 -4.59 5.81
C SER A 47 -6.73 -4.10 6.16
N LEU A 48 -5.73 -4.57 5.43
CA LEU A 48 -4.35 -4.10 5.50
C LEU A 48 -3.97 -3.47 4.16
N VAL A 49 -3.50 -2.22 4.20
CA VAL A 49 -3.20 -1.41 3.01
C VAL A 49 -1.70 -1.23 2.87
N GLY A 50 -1.14 -1.61 1.72
CA GLY A 50 0.26 -1.38 1.39
C GLY A 50 0.56 0.10 1.20
N THR A 51 1.53 0.60 1.96
CA THR A 51 1.90 2.01 1.99
C THR A 51 3.41 2.20 2.03
N VAL A 52 3.87 3.37 1.61
CA VAL A 52 5.25 3.82 1.80
C VAL A 52 5.30 5.13 2.56
N PRO A 53 6.35 5.35 3.37
CA PRO A 53 6.51 6.60 4.11
C PRO A 53 6.64 7.79 3.15
N GLN A 54 6.03 8.90 3.49
CA GLN A 54 6.13 10.16 2.77
C GLN A 54 6.33 11.31 3.76
N THR A 55 7.14 12.29 3.36
CA THR A 55 7.30 13.50 4.16
C THR A 55 5.98 14.27 4.25
N PRO A 56 5.73 15.02 5.35
CA PRO A 56 4.47 15.73 5.55
C PRO A 56 4.38 17.03 4.72
N PHE A 57 5.34 17.32 3.83
CA PHE A 57 5.36 18.56 3.05
C PHE A 57 4.30 18.57 1.94
N LEU A 58 3.05 18.37 2.35
CA LEU A 58 1.87 18.33 1.50
C LEU A 58 1.00 19.57 1.74
N TRP A 59 0.24 19.95 0.72
CA TRP A 59 -0.68 21.06 0.78
C TRP A 59 -2.06 20.60 0.36
N TRP A 60 -3.03 20.95 1.18
CA TRP A 60 -4.42 20.88 0.78
C TRP A 60 -4.78 22.11 -0.03
N THR A 61 -5.46 21.93 -1.15
CA THR A 61 -6.13 23.04 -1.85
C THR A 61 -7.27 23.55 -0.99
N ALA A 62 -7.85 24.70 -1.35
CA ALA A 62 -8.90 25.35 -0.58
C ALA A 62 -9.93 24.35 -0.01
N ARG A 63 -10.03 24.30 1.31
CA ARG A 63 -10.96 23.47 2.05
C ARG A 63 -11.86 24.40 2.84
N ASP A 64 -13.16 24.20 2.78
CA ASP A 64 -14.16 24.97 3.55
C ASP A 64 -14.09 26.50 3.36
N GLY A 65 -13.74 26.96 2.15
CA GLY A 65 -13.65 28.40 1.84
C GLY A 65 -12.35 29.08 2.32
N HIS A 66 -11.44 28.33 2.94
CA HIS A 66 -10.10 28.81 3.31
C HIS A 66 -9.12 28.56 2.15
N GLY A 67 -8.04 29.36 2.09
CA GLY A 67 -6.96 29.19 1.12
C GLY A 67 -6.19 27.85 1.31
N PRO A 68 -5.13 27.62 0.51
CA PRO A 68 -4.30 26.42 0.66
C PRO A 68 -3.77 26.27 2.09
N THR A 69 -3.83 25.05 2.63
CA THR A 69 -3.37 24.74 4.00
C THR A 69 -2.27 23.68 3.92
N ALA A 70 -1.17 23.90 4.64
CA ALA A 70 -0.09 22.94 4.76
C ALA A 70 -0.44 21.80 5.74
N ASP A 71 0.08 20.62 5.47
CA ASP A 71 -0.02 19.46 6.38
C ASP A 71 1.16 19.43 7.41
N PHE A 72 1.77 20.57 7.63
CA PHE A 72 2.87 20.79 8.57
C PHE A 72 2.80 22.22 9.13
N GLU A 73 3.49 22.46 10.25
CA GLU A 73 3.58 23.79 10.85
C GLU A 73 4.43 24.71 9.95
N VAL A 74 3.80 25.75 9.39
CA VAL A 74 4.44 26.63 8.39
C VAL A 74 5.50 27.51 9.04
N ASP A 75 5.20 28.09 10.20
CA ASP A 75 6.08 29.03 10.90
C ASP A 75 7.30 28.31 11.52
N HIS A 76 7.16 27.03 11.82
CA HIS A 76 8.20 26.18 12.38
C HIS A 76 8.43 24.94 11.51
N ARG A 77 8.57 25.14 10.20
CA ARG A 77 8.75 24.06 9.23
C ARG A 77 9.95 23.19 9.59
N PRO A 78 9.73 21.90 9.89
CA PRO A 78 10.83 21.01 10.24
C PRO A 78 11.73 20.74 9.03
N ARG A 79 13.00 20.44 9.29
CA ARG A 79 13.88 19.91 8.23
C ARG A 79 13.60 18.43 8.01
N ARG A 80 13.77 17.96 6.78
CA ARG A 80 13.49 16.56 6.42
C ARG A 80 14.24 15.56 7.31
N GLN A 81 15.48 15.85 7.63
CA GLN A 81 16.34 15.01 8.46
C GLN A 81 16.04 15.08 9.96
N GLU A 82 15.17 15.98 10.38
CA GLU A 82 14.73 16.16 11.77
C GLU A 82 13.36 15.54 12.02
N LEU A 83 12.72 15.02 10.97
CA LEU A 83 11.41 14.39 11.08
C LEU A 83 11.47 13.11 11.91
N THR A 84 10.58 13.00 12.86
CA THR A 84 10.35 11.79 13.64
C THR A 84 9.33 10.88 12.95
N PRO A 85 9.29 9.56 13.26
CA PRO A 85 8.40 8.61 12.60
C PRO A 85 6.91 9.00 12.62
N ASP A 86 6.45 9.64 13.70
CA ASP A 86 5.06 10.11 13.87
C ASP A 86 4.70 11.32 12.99
N GLN A 87 5.68 12.01 12.47
CA GLN A 87 5.50 13.15 11.57
C GLN A 87 5.38 12.74 10.09
N PHE A 88 5.74 11.50 9.75
CA PHE A 88 5.56 11.00 8.39
C PHE A 88 4.07 10.81 8.06
N ARG A 89 3.77 10.91 6.79
CA ARG A 89 2.52 10.45 6.18
C ARG A 89 2.78 9.14 5.47
N TYR A 90 1.72 8.45 5.11
CA TYR A 90 1.82 7.18 4.41
C TYR A 90 1.03 7.28 3.12
N ARG A 91 1.75 7.15 1.99
CA ARG A 91 1.12 7.11 0.68
C ARG A 91 0.70 5.69 0.34
N GLU A 92 -0.57 5.51 0.02
CA GLU A 92 -1.09 4.26 -0.54
C GLU A 92 -0.42 3.99 -1.90
N THR A 93 0.01 2.75 -2.12
CA THR A 93 0.84 2.40 -3.29
C THR A 93 0.09 1.64 -4.36
N GLY A 94 -1.11 1.12 -4.05
CA GLY A 94 -1.77 0.17 -4.94
C GLY A 94 -1.14 -1.23 -4.99
N SER A 95 0.09 -1.37 -4.52
CA SER A 95 0.88 -2.60 -4.65
C SER A 95 0.24 -3.81 -3.97
N LEU A 96 -0.37 -3.61 -2.79
CA LEU A 96 -0.84 -4.72 -1.96
C LEU A 96 -1.99 -4.31 -1.06
N TYR A 97 -3.04 -5.16 -1.04
CA TYR A 97 -4.14 -5.10 -0.09
C TYR A 97 -4.43 -6.50 0.43
N VAL A 98 -4.55 -6.67 1.74
CA VAL A 98 -4.97 -7.93 2.36
C VAL A 98 -6.27 -7.66 3.10
N THR A 99 -7.37 -8.26 2.67
CA THR A 99 -8.71 -7.86 3.12
C THR A 99 -9.57 -9.09 3.42
N LYS A 100 -10.28 -9.07 4.54
CA LYS A 100 -11.25 -10.12 4.87
C LYS A 100 -12.39 -10.17 3.86
N PRO A 101 -12.87 -11.35 3.46
CA PRO A 101 -13.92 -11.52 2.43
C PRO A 101 -15.19 -10.71 2.68
N TRP A 102 -15.59 -10.54 3.93
CA TRP A 102 -16.80 -9.81 4.28
C TRP A 102 -16.77 -8.34 3.84
N VAL A 103 -15.59 -7.70 3.84
CA VAL A 103 -15.44 -6.31 3.40
C VAL A 103 -15.82 -6.18 1.93
N TYR A 104 -15.38 -7.12 1.08
CA TYR A 104 -15.77 -7.14 -0.33
C TYR A 104 -17.26 -7.37 -0.50
N ARG A 105 -17.86 -8.29 0.29
CA ARG A 105 -19.27 -8.67 0.16
C ARG A 105 -20.21 -7.56 0.64
N GLU A 106 -19.91 -6.96 1.77
CA GLU A 106 -20.81 -6.00 2.43
C GLU A 106 -20.53 -4.54 2.04
N ARG A 107 -19.26 -4.20 1.81
CA ARG A 107 -18.85 -2.83 1.49
C ARG A 107 -18.61 -2.59 0.01
N ASN A 108 -18.56 -3.65 -0.79
CA ASN A 108 -18.17 -3.61 -2.21
C ASN A 108 -16.87 -2.81 -2.43
N ASN A 109 -15.92 -2.97 -1.51
CA ASN A 109 -14.67 -2.25 -1.48
C ASN A 109 -13.53 -3.18 -1.04
N ARG A 110 -12.29 -2.86 -1.42
CA ARG A 110 -11.08 -3.55 -0.96
C ARG A 110 -10.57 -3.06 0.40
N ILE A 111 -11.10 -1.96 0.91
CA ILE A 111 -10.73 -1.34 2.18
C ILE A 111 -11.99 -1.10 3.01
N GLY A 112 -11.97 -1.52 4.26
CA GLY A 112 -13.07 -1.32 5.20
C GLY A 112 -12.85 -2.02 6.54
N GLY A 113 -13.76 -1.79 7.46
CA GLY A 113 -13.65 -2.31 8.82
C GLY A 113 -12.52 -1.64 9.61
N ASN A 114 -11.84 -2.43 10.44
CA ASN A 114 -10.62 -2.01 11.12
C ASN A 114 -9.45 -2.05 10.13
N ILE A 115 -8.87 -0.88 9.82
CA ILE A 115 -7.86 -0.71 8.77
C ILE A 115 -6.47 -0.58 9.40
N GLY A 116 -5.53 -1.41 8.95
CA GLY A 116 -4.12 -1.32 9.25
C GLY A 116 -3.29 -0.84 8.07
N LEU A 117 -2.11 -0.31 8.34
CA LEU A 117 -1.12 0.05 7.33
C LEU A 117 0.02 -0.96 7.33
N PHE A 118 0.34 -1.49 6.16
CA PHE A 118 1.53 -2.29 5.92
C PHE A 118 2.58 -1.40 5.28
N VAL A 119 3.58 -1.00 6.07
CA VAL A 119 4.63 -0.10 5.62
C VAL A 119 5.69 -0.91 4.87
N MET A 120 5.88 -0.56 3.61
CA MET A 120 6.83 -1.20 2.69
C MET A 120 8.04 -0.30 2.45
N ASP A 121 9.08 -0.87 1.85
CA ASP A 121 10.21 -0.09 1.35
C ASP A 121 9.76 0.88 0.24
N GLU A 122 10.39 2.04 0.15
CA GLU A 122 10.06 3.08 -0.83
C GLU A 122 10.04 2.55 -2.28
N VAL A 123 10.97 1.65 -2.62
CA VAL A 123 11.05 1.05 -3.96
C VAL A 123 9.84 0.15 -4.29
N GLU A 124 9.21 -0.45 -3.30
CA GLU A 124 7.99 -1.26 -3.48
C GLU A 124 6.75 -0.40 -3.74
N GLY A 125 6.88 0.92 -3.57
CA GLY A 125 5.85 1.89 -3.87
C GLY A 125 5.91 2.47 -5.28
N ILE A 126 6.72 1.91 -6.18
CA ILE A 126 6.75 2.30 -7.59
C ILE A 126 5.48 1.78 -8.26
N ASP A 127 4.67 2.70 -8.77
CA ASP A 127 3.47 2.42 -9.56
C ASP A 127 3.66 2.96 -10.98
N ILE A 128 3.26 2.18 -11.97
CA ILE A 128 3.47 2.50 -13.40
C ILE A 128 2.24 3.22 -13.93
N ASP A 129 2.28 4.54 -13.91
CA ASP A 129 1.27 5.41 -14.52
C ASP A 129 1.72 5.97 -15.88
N GLY A 130 3.03 5.91 -16.16
CA GLY A 130 3.59 6.44 -17.38
C GLY A 130 4.91 5.80 -17.82
N PRO A 131 5.46 6.22 -18.97
CA PRO A 131 6.70 5.65 -19.52
C PRO A 131 7.91 5.80 -18.59
N LEU A 132 7.99 6.89 -17.83
CA LEU A 132 9.07 7.11 -16.87
C LEU A 132 9.03 6.12 -15.72
N ASP A 133 7.84 5.84 -15.21
CA ASP A 133 7.66 4.88 -14.12
C ASP A 133 7.99 3.47 -14.59
N LEU A 134 7.62 3.11 -15.83
CA LEU A 134 7.98 1.84 -16.43
C LEU A 134 9.50 1.67 -16.54
N ALA A 135 10.23 2.72 -16.97
CA ALA A 135 11.68 2.69 -17.04
C ALA A 135 12.31 2.54 -15.65
N LEU A 136 11.78 3.26 -14.65
CA LEU A 136 12.24 3.19 -13.26
C LEU A 136 11.99 1.80 -12.68
N ALA A 137 10.78 1.25 -12.83
CA ALA A 137 10.42 -0.09 -12.36
C ALA A 137 11.31 -1.15 -12.99
N GLY A 138 11.53 -1.08 -14.32
CA GLY A 138 12.39 -1.99 -15.05
C GLY A 138 13.83 -1.99 -14.54
N LYS A 139 14.41 -0.81 -14.34
CA LYS A 139 15.75 -0.66 -13.79
C LYS A 139 15.84 -1.25 -12.38
N THR A 140 14.90 -0.89 -11.52
CA THR A 140 14.86 -1.36 -10.14
C THR A 140 14.76 -2.89 -10.07
N LEU A 141 13.93 -3.52 -10.88
CA LEU A 141 13.80 -4.98 -10.93
C LEU A 141 15.09 -5.67 -11.40
N ILE A 142 15.81 -5.10 -12.37
CA ILE A 142 17.10 -5.63 -12.83
C ILE A 142 18.13 -5.58 -11.70
N GLU A 143 18.23 -4.43 -11.01
CA GLU A 143 19.16 -4.25 -9.89
C GLU A 143 18.85 -5.21 -8.73
N MET A 144 17.57 -5.40 -8.41
CA MET A 144 17.15 -6.36 -7.37
C MET A 144 17.54 -7.80 -7.72
N ARG A 145 17.29 -8.24 -8.97
CA ARG A 145 17.68 -9.58 -9.42
C ARG A 145 19.18 -9.83 -9.33
N GLN A 146 19.98 -8.84 -9.70
CA GLN A 146 21.44 -8.92 -9.60
C GLN A 146 21.90 -9.07 -8.14
N GLN A 147 21.28 -8.33 -7.21
CA GLN A 147 21.59 -8.43 -5.78
C GLN A 147 21.20 -9.77 -5.17
N GLU A 148 20.15 -10.39 -5.68
CA GLU A 148 19.66 -11.70 -5.23
C GLU A 148 20.37 -12.88 -5.93
N GLY A 149 21.29 -12.64 -6.85
CA GLY A 149 21.98 -13.68 -7.62
C GLY A 149 21.08 -14.42 -8.60
N LEU A 150 19.97 -13.81 -9.01
CA LEU A 150 18.96 -14.35 -9.92
C LEU A 150 19.14 -13.82 -11.37
N ALA A 151 20.36 -13.50 -11.76
CA ALA A 151 20.67 -13.00 -13.11
C ALA A 151 20.71 -14.13 -14.14
#